data_573834dfc95a4c4a7ead7d24930ca5ef
#
_entry.id   573834dfc95a4c4a7ead7d24930ca5ef
#
_cell.length_a   1.000
_cell.length_b   1.000
_cell.length_c   1.000
_cell.angle_alpha   90.00
_cell.angle_beta   90.00
_cell.angle_gamma   90.00
#
_symmetry.space_group_name_H-M   'P 1'
#
loop_
_entity.id
_entity.type
_entity.pdbx_description
1 polymer ?
#
loop_
_entity_poly.entity_id
_entity_poly.type
_entity_poly.pdbx_seq_one_letter_code
_entity_poly.pdbx_strand_id
1 'polypeptide(L)'
;HLSVVYTDMRLNRRLIEARRKQIQDDLRVLATGKRDQLTGPQRDILALWPDNVSNETLRIAASNVRWQLGQSDRFLGGLQRSGAYREHIVNVVREKGLPVELGVLPHVESSFNPGAFSSASAAGMWQFGRATGQRFMRIDHIVDERMDPYIATNAAMSLLEYNYSVLGTWPLALTAYNHGAGGIARAVRETKTTDIEKIVANYRGRSFGFASRNFYAQFLAVLEVEN
;
A
#
# COMPACT_ATOMS: atom_id res chain seq x y z
N HIS A 1 3.93 20.04 -0.47
CA HIS A 1 4.58 19.39 0.66
C HIS A 1 4.57 20.30 1.86
N LEU A 2 4.09 19.81 3.02
CA LEU A 2 4.22 20.49 4.31
C LEU A 2 5.48 19.95 4.99
N SER A 3 6.40 20.87 5.34
CA SER A 3 7.50 20.51 6.23
C SER A 3 6.94 20.21 7.61
N VAL A 4 7.22 19.01 8.12
CA VAL A 4 6.80 18.59 9.46
C VAL A 4 7.85 19.08 10.45
N VAL A 5 7.46 19.90 11.41
CA VAL A 5 8.32 20.29 12.52
C VAL A 5 8.28 19.17 13.56
N TYR A 6 9.38 18.45 13.71
CA TYR A 6 9.47 17.22 14.53
C TYR A 6 9.12 17.39 16.02
N THR A 7 9.08 18.60 16.54
CA THR A 7 9.01 18.88 17.97
C THR A 7 7.61 19.07 18.56
N ASP A 8 6.57 19.31 17.74
CA ASP A 8 5.20 19.49 18.24
C ASP A 8 4.15 18.75 17.39
N MET A 9 3.79 17.56 17.84
CA MET A 9 2.77 16.74 17.18
C MET A 9 1.39 17.39 17.13
N ARG A 10 1.03 18.23 18.11
CA ARG A 10 -0.26 18.92 18.14
C ARG A 10 -0.32 20.05 17.12
N LEU A 11 0.78 20.80 17.02
CA LEU A 11 0.90 21.85 16.00
C LEU A 11 0.88 21.25 14.59
N ASN A 12 1.67 20.21 14.35
CA ASN A 12 1.69 19.52 13.07
C ASN A 12 0.30 19.02 12.66
N ARG A 13 -0.43 18.40 13.59
CA ARG A 13 -1.80 17.91 13.34
C ARG A 13 -2.75 19.06 12.97
N ARG A 14 -2.67 20.19 13.65
CA ARG A 14 -3.49 21.39 13.34
C ARG A 14 -3.17 21.95 11.95
N LEU A 15 -1.90 22.06 11.60
CA LEU A 15 -1.46 22.53 10.28
C LEU A 15 -1.93 21.62 9.15
N ILE A 16 -1.82 20.30 9.34
CA ILE A 16 -2.27 19.29 8.40
C ILE A 16 -3.79 19.36 8.19
N GLU A 17 -4.57 19.41 9.27
CA GLU A 17 -6.03 19.50 9.17
C GLU A 17 -6.47 20.84 8.55
N ALA A 18 -5.82 21.94 8.87
CA ALA A 18 -6.09 23.24 8.24
C ALA A 18 -5.82 23.19 6.74
N ARG A 19 -4.67 22.61 6.32
CA ARG A 19 -4.33 22.47 4.89
C ARG A 19 -5.28 21.52 4.16
N ARG A 20 -5.63 20.40 4.79
CA ARG A 20 -6.62 19.47 4.25
C ARG A 20 -7.97 20.15 4.03
N LYS A 21 -8.46 20.88 5.02
CA LYS A 21 -9.71 21.63 4.92
C LYS A 21 -9.66 22.67 3.81
N GLN A 22 -8.58 23.44 3.71
CA GLN A 22 -8.40 24.41 2.63
C GLN A 22 -8.50 23.76 1.24
N ILE A 23 -7.80 22.66 1.01
CA ILE A 23 -7.86 21.92 -0.26
C ILE A 23 -9.28 21.42 -0.54
N GLN A 24 -9.98 20.89 0.47
CA GLN A 24 -11.36 20.45 0.33
C GLN A 24 -12.30 21.61 -0.06
N ASP A 25 -12.13 22.78 0.58
CA ASP A 25 -12.97 23.94 0.32
C ASP A 25 -12.68 24.52 -1.07
N ASP A 26 -11.41 24.59 -1.49
CA ASP A 26 -11.03 25.01 -2.84
C ASP A 26 -11.59 24.06 -3.92
N LEU A 27 -11.51 22.74 -3.70
CA LEU A 27 -12.13 21.76 -4.61
C LEU A 27 -13.66 21.90 -4.68
N ARG A 28 -14.32 22.21 -3.57
CA ARG A 28 -15.77 22.47 -3.54
C ARG A 28 -16.12 23.71 -4.35
N VAL A 29 -15.34 24.77 -4.23
CA VAL A 29 -15.54 26.00 -5.04
C VAL A 29 -15.35 25.68 -6.52
N LEU A 30 -14.31 24.95 -6.91
CA LEU A 30 -14.10 24.53 -8.30
C LEU A 30 -15.23 23.60 -8.80
N ALA A 31 -15.78 22.75 -7.93
CA ALA A 31 -16.91 21.86 -8.24
C ALA A 31 -18.23 22.58 -8.49
N THR A 32 -18.34 23.87 -8.18
CA THR A 32 -19.50 24.71 -8.61
C THR A 32 -19.46 25.11 -10.08
N GLY A 33 -18.37 24.82 -10.79
CA GLY A 33 -18.12 25.26 -12.15
C GLY A 33 -17.33 26.56 -12.26
N LYS A 34 -16.89 27.15 -11.13
CA LYS A 34 -16.07 28.36 -11.16
C LYS A 34 -14.73 28.08 -11.85
N ARG A 35 -14.40 28.86 -12.88
CA ARG A 35 -13.15 28.78 -13.65
C ARG A 35 -12.45 30.12 -13.76
N ASP A 36 -13.17 31.20 -13.48
CA ASP A 36 -12.66 32.59 -13.54
C ASP A 36 -12.41 33.11 -12.13
N GLN A 37 -11.54 34.16 -12.04
CA GLN A 37 -11.20 34.82 -10.80
C GLN A 37 -10.80 33.87 -9.66
N LEU A 38 -10.04 32.84 -10.02
CA LEU A 38 -9.52 31.88 -9.08
C LEU A 38 -8.40 32.45 -8.23
N THR A 39 -8.34 32.03 -6.96
CA THR A 39 -7.18 32.27 -6.11
C THR A 39 -5.96 31.47 -6.60
N GLY A 40 -4.74 31.83 -6.13
CA GLY A 40 -3.53 31.07 -6.44
C GLY A 40 -3.71 29.58 -6.16
N PRO A 41 -4.07 29.19 -4.91
CA PRO A 41 -4.30 27.78 -4.56
C PRO A 41 -5.35 27.08 -5.43
N GLN A 42 -6.43 27.75 -5.82
CA GLN A 42 -7.44 27.18 -6.70
C GLN A 42 -6.92 26.93 -8.12
N ARG A 43 -6.11 27.82 -8.66
CA ARG A 43 -5.43 27.61 -9.96
C ARG A 43 -4.49 26.42 -9.89
N ASP A 44 -3.67 26.35 -8.84
CA ASP A 44 -2.72 25.26 -8.66
C ASP A 44 -3.43 23.91 -8.56
N ILE A 45 -4.54 23.84 -7.81
CA ILE A 45 -5.36 22.64 -7.71
C ILE A 45 -5.99 22.28 -9.06
N LEU A 46 -6.53 23.25 -9.79
CA LEU A 46 -7.17 22.99 -11.07
C LEU A 46 -6.16 22.50 -12.13
N ALA A 47 -4.94 23.02 -12.10
CA ALA A 47 -3.86 22.63 -13.01
C ALA A 47 -3.41 21.15 -12.86
N LEU A 48 -3.79 20.47 -11.77
CA LEU A 48 -3.53 19.04 -11.57
C LEU A 48 -4.52 18.14 -12.33
N TRP A 49 -5.54 18.72 -12.96
CA TRP A 49 -6.60 17.98 -13.64
C TRP A 49 -6.57 18.27 -15.14
N PRO A 50 -7.10 17.36 -15.97
CA PRO A 50 -7.35 17.67 -17.39
C PRO A 50 -8.26 18.87 -17.56
N ASP A 51 -8.08 19.62 -18.65
CA ASP A 51 -8.86 20.83 -18.95
C ASP A 51 -10.38 20.62 -18.94
N ASN A 52 -10.82 19.40 -19.28
CA ASN A 52 -12.22 18.99 -19.35
C ASN A 52 -12.73 18.31 -18.07
N VAL A 53 -12.04 18.46 -16.92
CA VAL A 53 -12.48 17.86 -15.68
C VAL A 53 -13.90 18.26 -15.31
N SER A 54 -14.74 17.26 -15.00
CA SER A 54 -16.12 17.49 -14.63
C SER A 54 -16.28 18.04 -13.20
N ASN A 55 -17.32 18.82 -12.97
CA ASN A 55 -17.65 19.33 -11.64
C ASN A 55 -17.93 18.19 -10.65
N GLU A 56 -18.50 17.08 -11.12
CA GLU A 56 -18.74 15.89 -10.30
C GLU A 56 -17.43 15.23 -9.86
N THR A 57 -16.45 15.10 -10.76
CA THR A 57 -15.11 14.61 -10.41
C THR A 57 -14.47 15.43 -9.32
N LEU A 58 -14.53 16.76 -9.41
CA LEU A 58 -13.99 17.68 -8.39
C LEU A 58 -14.75 17.57 -7.05
N ARG A 59 -16.06 17.34 -7.07
CA ARG A 59 -16.86 17.12 -5.87
C ARG A 59 -16.47 15.82 -5.16
N ILE A 60 -16.29 14.74 -5.91
CA ILE A 60 -15.82 13.46 -5.39
C ILE A 60 -14.40 13.62 -4.84
N ALA A 61 -13.52 14.34 -5.54
CA ALA A 61 -12.17 14.61 -5.07
C ALA A 61 -12.16 15.36 -3.73
N ALA A 62 -13.03 16.36 -3.54
CA ALA A 62 -13.13 17.09 -2.28
C ALA A 62 -13.44 16.17 -1.08
N SER A 63 -14.27 15.14 -1.27
CA SER A 63 -14.57 14.16 -0.22
C SER A 63 -13.44 13.16 0.01
N ASN A 64 -12.54 12.99 -0.96
CA ASN A 64 -11.45 12.01 -0.94
C ASN A 64 -10.08 12.59 -0.55
N VAL A 65 -9.98 13.87 -0.22
CA VAL A 65 -8.72 14.49 0.24
C VAL A 65 -8.24 13.77 1.50
N ARG A 66 -7.08 13.14 1.38
CA ARG A 66 -6.42 12.41 2.46
C ARG A 66 -5.07 13.03 2.77
N TRP A 67 -4.69 12.89 4.00
CA TRP A 67 -3.33 13.15 4.44
C TRP A 67 -2.59 11.83 4.60
N GLN A 68 -1.34 11.80 4.17
CA GLN A 68 -0.44 10.67 4.37
C GLN A 68 0.93 11.19 4.79
N LEU A 69 1.47 10.61 5.85
CA LEU A 69 2.82 10.90 6.30
C LEU A 69 3.82 10.24 5.34
N GLY A 70 4.73 11.03 4.78
CA GLY A 70 5.88 10.50 4.07
C GLY A 70 6.78 9.73 5.03
N GLN A 71 7.32 8.61 4.58
CA GLN A 71 8.15 7.71 5.38
C GLN A 71 9.55 7.52 4.76
N SER A 72 10.12 8.59 4.20
CA SER A 72 11.44 8.55 3.55
C SER A 72 12.52 7.98 4.47
N ASP A 73 12.55 8.38 5.74
CA ASP A 73 13.52 7.90 6.71
C ASP A 73 13.38 6.38 6.96
N ARG A 74 12.14 5.90 7.04
CA ARG A 74 11.87 4.46 7.19
C ARG A 74 12.26 3.68 5.94
N PHE A 75 11.98 4.23 4.77
CA PHE A 75 12.33 3.61 3.49
C PHE A 75 13.85 3.55 3.35
N LEU A 76 14.58 4.64 3.62
CA LEU A 76 16.04 4.68 3.60
C LEU A 76 16.66 3.68 4.59
N GLY A 77 16.13 3.62 5.81
CA GLY A 77 16.52 2.58 6.78
C GLY A 77 16.20 1.16 6.28
N GLY A 78 15.12 0.99 5.50
CA GLY A 78 14.76 -0.25 4.83
C GLY A 78 15.79 -0.66 3.78
N LEU A 79 16.24 0.27 2.94
CA LEU A 79 17.31 0.03 1.96
C LEU A 79 18.59 -0.46 2.62
N GLN A 80 18.98 0.16 3.75
CA GLN A 80 20.15 -0.29 4.51
C GLN A 80 19.98 -1.72 5.06
N ARG A 81 18.81 -2.03 5.64
CA ARG A 81 18.52 -3.37 6.19
C ARG A 81 18.38 -4.44 5.12
N SER A 82 17.85 -4.11 3.95
CA SER A 82 17.62 -5.08 2.87
C SER A 82 18.89 -5.80 2.44
N GLY A 83 20.04 -5.13 2.51
CA GLY A 83 21.35 -5.73 2.18
C GLY A 83 21.65 -7.01 2.96
N ALA A 84 21.21 -7.10 4.23
CA ALA A 84 21.42 -8.28 5.05
C ALA A 84 20.60 -9.52 4.61
N TYR A 85 19.51 -9.32 3.87
CA TYR A 85 18.56 -10.38 3.52
C TYR A 85 18.48 -10.65 2.03
N ARG A 86 19.00 -9.73 1.20
CA ARG A 86 18.85 -9.76 -0.27
C ARG A 86 19.29 -11.07 -0.88
N GLU A 87 20.45 -11.59 -0.52
CA GLU A 87 20.99 -12.84 -1.08
C GLU A 87 20.06 -14.01 -0.78
N HIS A 88 19.63 -14.16 0.47
CA HIS A 88 18.70 -15.22 0.87
C HIS A 88 17.37 -15.12 0.12
N ILE A 89 16.78 -13.92 0.07
CA ILE A 89 15.50 -13.70 -0.63
C ILE A 89 15.62 -14.07 -2.10
N VAL A 90 16.67 -13.61 -2.79
CA VAL A 90 16.91 -13.92 -4.22
C VAL A 90 17.06 -15.42 -4.44
N ASN A 91 17.78 -16.11 -3.55
CA ASN A 91 17.94 -17.56 -3.66
C ASN A 91 16.60 -18.29 -3.51
N VAL A 92 15.81 -17.97 -2.48
CA VAL A 92 14.49 -18.59 -2.28
C VAL A 92 13.54 -18.31 -3.45
N VAL A 93 13.52 -17.07 -3.96
CA VAL A 93 12.69 -16.70 -5.12
C VAL A 93 13.08 -17.51 -6.36
N ARG A 94 14.38 -17.63 -6.63
CA ARG A 94 14.89 -18.40 -7.78
C ARG A 94 14.65 -19.89 -7.66
N GLU A 95 14.87 -20.46 -6.48
CA GLU A 95 14.60 -21.89 -6.22
C GLU A 95 13.14 -22.24 -6.47
N LYS A 96 12.22 -21.32 -6.19
CA LYS A 96 10.79 -21.49 -6.46
C LYS A 96 10.36 -21.09 -7.87
N GLY A 97 11.27 -20.57 -8.71
CA GLY A 97 10.95 -20.11 -10.05
C GLY A 97 10.01 -18.91 -10.09
N LEU A 98 10.03 -18.07 -9.04
CA LEU A 98 9.17 -16.90 -8.92
C LEU A 98 9.88 -15.64 -9.45
N PRO A 99 9.13 -14.56 -9.79
CA PRO A 99 9.72 -13.27 -10.18
C PRO A 99 10.57 -12.68 -9.06
N VAL A 100 11.80 -12.26 -9.37
CA VAL A 100 12.74 -11.70 -8.38
C VAL A 100 12.25 -10.39 -7.77
N GLU A 101 11.41 -9.68 -8.46
CA GLU A 101 10.74 -8.44 -8.04
C GLU A 101 9.92 -8.62 -6.76
N LEU A 102 9.45 -9.83 -6.48
CA LEU A 102 8.70 -10.12 -5.24
C LEU A 102 9.55 -9.89 -3.98
N GLY A 103 10.89 -9.93 -4.13
CA GLY A 103 11.82 -9.70 -3.03
C GLY A 103 11.79 -8.30 -2.43
N VAL A 104 11.19 -7.30 -3.11
CA VAL A 104 11.08 -5.93 -2.58
C VAL A 104 9.87 -5.73 -1.65
N LEU A 105 8.97 -6.73 -1.58
CA LEU A 105 7.74 -6.63 -0.79
C LEU A 105 7.95 -6.24 0.69
N PRO A 106 9.02 -6.65 1.39
CA PRO A 106 9.28 -6.21 2.75
C PRO A 106 9.46 -4.69 2.92
N HIS A 107 9.80 -3.94 1.86
CA HIS A 107 9.79 -2.47 1.92
C HIS A 107 8.38 -1.93 2.19
N VAL A 108 7.38 -2.50 1.52
CA VAL A 108 5.97 -2.11 1.69
C VAL A 108 5.45 -2.55 3.07
N GLU A 109 5.80 -3.75 3.51
CA GLU A 109 5.26 -4.38 4.71
C GLU A 109 5.86 -3.82 6.01
N SER A 110 7.18 -3.71 6.08
CA SER A 110 7.87 -3.38 7.34
C SER A 110 9.09 -2.49 7.17
N SER A 111 9.41 -2.06 5.96
CA SER A 111 10.72 -1.48 5.62
C SER A 111 11.87 -2.41 6.04
N PHE A 112 11.78 -3.70 5.75
CA PHE A 112 12.75 -4.73 6.12
C PHE A 112 13.06 -4.81 7.63
N ASN A 113 12.08 -4.54 8.48
CA ASN A 113 12.27 -4.65 9.92
C ASN A 113 11.79 -6.03 10.42
N PRO A 114 12.69 -6.96 10.83
CA PRO A 114 12.28 -8.28 11.31
C PRO A 114 11.54 -8.22 12.65
N GLY A 115 11.74 -7.15 13.43
CA GLY A 115 11.06 -6.92 14.71
C GLY A 115 9.74 -6.16 14.61
N ALA A 116 9.19 -5.96 13.42
CA ALA A 116 7.98 -5.16 13.24
C ALA A 116 6.73 -5.89 13.73
N PHE A 117 5.87 -5.14 14.45
CA PHE A 117 4.51 -5.53 14.80
C PHE A 117 3.52 -4.45 14.39
N SER A 118 2.42 -4.85 13.76
CA SER A 118 1.35 -3.94 13.40
C SER A 118 0.24 -3.92 14.48
N SER A 119 -0.58 -2.87 14.47
CA SER A 119 -1.79 -2.80 15.31
C SER A 119 -2.81 -3.90 14.97
N ALA A 120 -2.73 -4.52 13.80
CA ALA A 120 -3.55 -5.64 13.36
C ALA A 120 -2.90 -7.01 13.68
N SER A 121 -1.89 -7.05 14.56
CA SER A 121 -1.19 -8.27 14.99
C SER A 121 -0.43 -9.00 13.87
N ALA A 122 -0.13 -8.32 12.76
CA ALA A 122 0.84 -8.83 11.80
C ALA A 122 2.26 -8.65 12.33
N ALA A 123 3.15 -9.59 12.08
CA ALA A 123 4.46 -9.65 12.69
C ALA A 123 5.57 -9.99 11.70
N GLY A 124 6.79 -9.50 12.01
CA GLY A 124 8.02 -9.78 11.31
C GLY A 124 8.21 -8.98 10.03
N MET A 125 9.31 -9.26 9.36
CA MET A 125 9.73 -8.57 8.14
C MET A 125 8.66 -8.63 7.02
N TRP A 126 7.94 -9.76 6.93
CA TRP A 126 6.93 -10.05 5.93
C TRP A 126 5.48 -9.78 6.39
N GLN A 127 5.29 -9.28 7.60
CA GLN A 127 4.00 -8.89 8.19
C GLN A 127 2.91 -9.97 8.10
N PHE A 128 3.26 -11.20 8.43
CA PHE A 128 2.26 -12.28 8.50
C PHE A 128 1.26 -12.06 9.64
N GLY A 129 -0.03 -12.14 9.33
CA GLY A 129 -1.06 -12.37 10.32
C GLY A 129 -0.92 -13.78 10.93
N ARG A 130 -1.30 -13.94 12.20
CA ARG A 130 -1.10 -15.23 12.93
C ARG A 130 -1.75 -16.41 12.20
N ALA A 131 -3.00 -16.31 11.81
CA ALA A 131 -3.74 -17.41 11.17
C ALA A 131 -3.16 -17.79 9.81
N THR A 132 -2.74 -16.81 9.01
CA THR A 132 -2.09 -17.06 7.71
C THR A 132 -0.70 -17.67 7.92
N GLY A 133 0.06 -17.12 8.87
CA GLY A 133 1.41 -17.60 9.18
C GLY A 133 1.42 -19.07 9.64
N GLN A 134 0.46 -19.49 10.46
CA GLN A 134 0.34 -20.87 10.94
C GLN A 134 0.17 -21.92 9.84
N ARG A 135 -0.18 -21.51 8.62
CA ARG A 135 -0.24 -22.41 7.46
C ARG A 135 1.14 -22.77 6.90
N PHE A 136 2.16 -21.99 7.22
CA PHE A 136 3.48 -22.08 6.60
C PHE A 136 4.63 -22.12 7.62
N MET A 137 4.37 -21.77 8.89
CA MET A 137 5.37 -21.59 9.94
C MET A 137 4.84 -22.07 11.28
N ARG A 138 5.75 -22.38 12.19
CA ARG A 138 5.41 -22.65 13.58
C ARG A 138 5.12 -21.35 14.32
N ILE A 139 3.91 -21.25 14.88
CA ILE A 139 3.47 -20.09 15.66
C ILE A 139 2.65 -20.60 16.85
N ASP A 140 3.30 -20.76 17.98
CA ASP A 140 2.68 -21.21 19.23
C ASP A 140 2.98 -20.23 20.38
N HIS A 141 2.92 -20.69 21.62
CA HIS A 141 3.20 -19.88 22.82
C HIS A 141 4.70 -19.83 23.17
N ILE A 142 5.54 -20.65 22.52
CA ILE A 142 6.98 -20.74 22.75
C ILE A 142 7.73 -20.07 21.58
N VAL A 143 7.29 -20.32 20.35
CA VAL A 143 7.98 -19.90 19.13
C VAL A 143 7.03 -19.14 18.21
N ASP A 144 7.51 -18.04 17.67
CA ASP A 144 6.84 -17.26 16.62
C ASP A 144 7.81 -17.05 15.46
N GLU A 145 7.79 -17.98 14.49
CA GLU A 145 8.70 -17.97 13.35
C GLU A 145 8.44 -16.83 12.37
N ARG A 146 7.37 -16.05 12.54
CA ARG A 146 7.17 -14.82 11.77
C ARG A 146 8.28 -13.79 12.02
N MET A 147 8.93 -13.90 13.19
CA MET A 147 10.04 -13.04 13.61
C MET A 147 11.39 -13.49 13.06
N ASP A 148 11.47 -14.70 12.50
CA ASP A 148 12.65 -15.18 11.79
C ASP A 148 12.57 -14.78 10.32
N PRO A 149 13.43 -13.85 9.83
CA PRO A 149 13.35 -13.35 8.47
C PRO A 149 13.65 -14.42 7.41
N TYR A 150 14.41 -15.45 7.76
CA TYR A 150 14.78 -16.52 6.83
C TYR A 150 13.63 -17.51 6.65
N ILE A 151 13.02 -17.97 7.73
CA ILE A 151 11.84 -18.84 7.69
C ILE A 151 10.66 -18.10 7.07
N ALA A 152 10.41 -16.85 7.50
CA ALA A 152 9.33 -16.05 6.99
C ALA A 152 9.46 -15.73 5.49
N THR A 153 10.67 -15.65 4.94
CA THR A 153 10.88 -15.50 3.49
C THR A 153 10.36 -16.70 2.71
N ASN A 154 10.68 -17.92 3.14
CA ASN A 154 10.15 -19.13 2.51
C ASN A 154 8.62 -19.18 2.58
N ALA A 155 8.06 -18.83 3.72
CA ALA A 155 6.62 -18.77 3.93
C ALA A 155 5.94 -17.72 3.02
N ALA A 156 6.54 -16.55 2.88
CA ALA A 156 6.02 -15.47 2.03
C ALA A 156 6.00 -15.87 0.56
N MET A 157 7.07 -16.48 0.07
CA MET A 157 7.11 -16.98 -1.31
C MET A 157 6.09 -18.09 -1.54
N SER A 158 5.89 -19.00 -0.58
CA SER A 158 4.84 -20.03 -0.66
C SER A 158 3.42 -19.44 -0.65
N LEU A 159 3.18 -18.39 0.12
CA LEU A 159 1.89 -17.67 0.10
C LEU A 159 1.65 -16.96 -1.23
N LEU A 160 2.66 -16.31 -1.79
CA LEU A 160 2.56 -15.62 -3.09
C LEU A 160 2.34 -16.61 -4.23
N GLU A 161 3.04 -17.75 -4.22
CA GLU A 161 2.83 -18.86 -5.15
C GLU A 161 1.40 -19.39 -5.07
N TYR A 162 0.88 -19.62 -3.87
CA TYR A 162 -0.51 -20.02 -3.66
C TYR A 162 -1.48 -18.95 -4.18
N ASN A 163 -1.28 -17.68 -3.87
CA ASN A 163 -2.14 -16.60 -4.34
C ASN A 163 -2.15 -16.54 -5.87
N TYR A 164 -0.99 -16.70 -6.51
CA TYR A 164 -0.88 -16.73 -7.97
C TYR A 164 -1.61 -17.92 -8.56
N SER A 165 -1.47 -19.11 -7.98
CA SER A 165 -2.18 -20.31 -8.45
C SER A 165 -3.70 -20.17 -8.42
N VAL A 166 -4.24 -19.40 -7.45
CA VAL A 166 -5.68 -19.16 -7.30
C VAL A 166 -6.18 -18.03 -8.22
N LEU A 167 -5.37 -17.00 -8.43
CA LEU A 167 -5.81 -15.73 -9.04
C LEU A 167 -5.26 -15.48 -10.45
N GLY A 168 -4.21 -16.20 -10.84
CA GLY A 168 -3.68 -16.24 -12.22
C GLY A 168 -2.83 -15.05 -12.66
N THR A 169 -2.77 -13.97 -11.89
CA THR A 169 -1.95 -12.79 -12.21
C THR A 169 -1.21 -12.25 -10.99
N TRP A 170 0.00 -11.70 -11.19
CA TRP A 170 0.79 -11.13 -10.10
C TRP A 170 0.16 -9.89 -9.44
N PRO A 171 -0.46 -8.95 -10.19
CA PRO A 171 -1.17 -7.84 -9.56
C PRO A 171 -2.25 -8.29 -8.57
N LEU A 172 -3.00 -9.33 -8.90
CA LEU A 172 -4.01 -9.92 -8.01
C LEU A 172 -3.37 -10.68 -6.86
N ALA A 173 -2.33 -11.47 -7.12
CA ALA A 173 -1.62 -12.25 -6.10
C ALA A 173 -0.97 -11.35 -5.04
N LEU A 174 -0.35 -10.26 -5.44
CA LEU A 174 0.23 -9.25 -4.55
C LEU A 174 -0.86 -8.51 -3.76
N THR A 175 -1.95 -8.09 -4.40
CA THR A 175 -3.08 -7.48 -3.70
C THR A 175 -3.70 -8.45 -2.68
N ALA A 176 -3.75 -9.73 -3.01
CA ALA A 176 -4.23 -10.80 -2.13
C ALA A 176 -3.30 -11.06 -0.93
N TYR A 177 -2.01 -10.74 -1.03
CA TYR A 177 -1.10 -10.82 0.11
C TYR A 177 -1.60 -9.94 1.27
N ASN A 178 -2.05 -8.74 0.96
CA ASN A 178 -2.65 -7.82 1.92
C ASN A 178 -4.12 -8.15 2.25
N HIS A 179 -4.94 -8.44 1.24
CA HIS A 179 -6.40 -8.54 1.38
C HIS A 179 -6.92 -9.97 1.60
N GLY A 180 -6.11 -10.96 1.28
CA GLY A 180 -6.49 -12.37 1.27
C GLY A 180 -7.04 -12.83 -0.09
N ALA A 181 -6.64 -14.04 -0.50
CA ALA A 181 -6.99 -14.63 -1.80
C ALA A 181 -8.51 -14.79 -1.98
N GLY A 182 -9.24 -15.19 -0.93
CA GLY A 182 -10.70 -15.33 -1.00
C GLY A 182 -11.44 -14.01 -1.25
N GLY A 183 -10.94 -12.90 -0.67
CA GLY A 183 -11.49 -11.57 -0.90
C GLY A 183 -11.25 -11.09 -2.33
N ILE A 184 -10.06 -11.27 -2.86
CA ILE A 184 -9.73 -10.91 -4.24
C ILE A 184 -10.44 -11.80 -5.25
N ALA A 185 -10.55 -13.11 -5.01
CA ALA A 185 -11.36 -14.00 -5.85
C ALA A 185 -12.84 -13.58 -5.90
N ARG A 186 -13.38 -13.09 -4.80
CA ARG A 186 -14.72 -12.49 -4.77
C ARG A 186 -14.78 -11.22 -5.61
N ALA A 187 -13.80 -10.34 -5.49
CA ALA A 187 -13.72 -9.10 -6.28
C ALA A 187 -13.70 -9.40 -7.79
N VAL A 188 -12.91 -10.39 -8.22
CA VAL A 188 -12.86 -10.85 -9.62
C VAL A 188 -14.25 -11.32 -10.10
N ARG A 189 -14.95 -12.14 -9.30
CA ARG A 189 -16.29 -12.64 -9.66
C ARG A 189 -17.32 -11.51 -9.77
N GLU A 190 -17.32 -10.58 -8.83
CA GLU A 190 -18.29 -9.48 -8.79
C GLU A 190 -18.05 -8.45 -9.90
N THR A 191 -16.79 -8.14 -10.19
CA THR A 191 -16.42 -7.17 -11.23
C THR A 191 -16.29 -7.79 -12.61
N LYS A 192 -16.28 -9.13 -12.69
CA LYS A 192 -16.11 -9.91 -13.94
C LYS A 192 -14.83 -9.54 -14.72
N THR A 193 -13.78 -9.21 -14.01
CA THR A 193 -12.47 -8.85 -14.58
C THR A 193 -11.32 -9.32 -13.70
N THR A 194 -10.16 -9.61 -14.30
CA THR A 194 -8.89 -9.87 -13.63
C THR A 194 -7.95 -8.64 -13.68
N ASP A 195 -8.41 -7.55 -14.26
CA ASP A 195 -7.69 -6.29 -14.34
C ASP A 195 -7.74 -5.58 -12.98
N ILE A 196 -6.58 -5.45 -12.33
CA ILE A 196 -6.48 -4.85 -10.99
C ILE A 196 -6.95 -3.39 -10.96
N GLU A 197 -6.73 -2.61 -12.02
CA GLU A 197 -7.14 -1.21 -12.08
C GLU A 197 -8.67 -1.11 -12.08
N LYS A 198 -9.35 -1.95 -12.85
CA LYS A 198 -10.81 -2.02 -12.88
C LYS A 198 -11.38 -2.51 -11.56
N ILE A 199 -10.73 -3.47 -10.90
CA ILE A 199 -11.14 -3.94 -9.57
C ILE A 199 -10.99 -2.80 -8.54
N VAL A 200 -9.86 -2.11 -8.51
CA VAL A 200 -9.64 -0.97 -7.62
C VAL A 200 -10.65 0.14 -7.86
N ALA A 201 -10.99 0.43 -9.12
CA ALA A 201 -11.97 1.45 -9.47
C ALA A 201 -13.41 1.08 -9.08
N ASN A 202 -13.83 -0.17 -9.28
CA ASN A 202 -15.23 -0.56 -9.26
C ASN A 202 -15.65 -1.44 -8.08
N TYR A 203 -14.76 -2.25 -7.52
CA TYR A 203 -15.11 -3.13 -6.41
C TYR A 203 -15.39 -2.36 -5.12
N ARG A 204 -16.51 -2.66 -4.47
CA ARG A 204 -16.99 -1.97 -3.25
C ARG A 204 -17.08 -2.90 -2.03
N GLY A 205 -16.30 -3.97 -2.01
CA GLY A 205 -16.24 -4.88 -0.86
C GLY A 205 -15.94 -4.13 0.45
N ARG A 206 -16.68 -4.46 1.50
CA ARG A 206 -16.63 -3.76 2.80
C ARG A 206 -15.22 -3.64 3.40
N SER A 207 -14.40 -4.68 3.26
CA SER A 207 -13.01 -4.72 3.75
C SER A 207 -11.99 -4.27 2.72
N PHE A 208 -12.38 -4.03 1.45
CA PHE A 208 -11.50 -3.57 0.38
C PHE A 208 -11.31 -2.04 0.46
N GLY A 209 -10.63 -1.61 1.51
CA GLY A 209 -10.41 -0.21 1.85
C GLY A 209 -9.15 0.38 1.20
N PHE A 210 -8.70 1.51 1.73
CA PHE A 210 -7.57 2.28 1.20
C PHE A 210 -6.27 1.45 1.10
N ALA A 211 -5.92 0.69 2.13
CA ALA A 211 -4.70 -0.13 2.13
C ALA A 211 -4.68 -1.14 0.99
N SER A 212 -5.75 -1.94 0.86
CA SER A 212 -5.83 -2.97 -0.19
C SER A 212 -5.88 -2.39 -1.60
N ARG A 213 -6.58 -1.26 -1.80
CA ARG A 213 -6.67 -0.58 -3.10
C ARG A 213 -5.34 -0.02 -3.59
N ASN A 214 -4.48 0.38 -2.68
CA ASN A 214 -3.20 1.02 -3.01
C ASN A 214 -2.02 0.07 -2.89
N PHE A 215 -2.23 -1.17 -2.45
CA PHE A 215 -1.13 -2.09 -2.13
C PHE A 215 -0.24 -2.39 -3.34
N TYR A 216 -0.84 -2.74 -4.47
CA TYR A 216 -0.09 -3.02 -5.70
C TYR A 216 0.63 -1.77 -6.23
N ALA A 217 0.00 -0.60 -6.17
CA ALA A 217 0.65 0.66 -6.55
C ALA A 217 1.84 1.01 -5.65
N GLN A 218 1.75 0.73 -4.34
CA GLN A 218 2.89 0.89 -3.43
C GLN A 218 4.04 -0.05 -3.77
N PHE A 219 3.73 -1.29 -4.11
CA PHE A 219 4.73 -2.26 -4.57
C PHE A 219 5.44 -1.80 -5.84
N LEU A 220 4.71 -1.31 -6.85
CA LEU A 220 5.30 -0.76 -8.07
C LEU A 220 6.18 0.46 -7.79
N ALA A 221 5.74 1.36 -6.92
CA ALA A 221 6.53 2.54 -6.54
C ALA A 221 7.86 2.15 -5.87
N VAL A 222 7.88 1.10 -5.06
CA VAL A 222 9.11 0.58 -4.46
C VAL A 222 10.05 0.00 -5.52
N LEU A 223 9.52 -0.78 -6.45
CA LEU A 223 10.32 -1.30 -7.57
C LEU A 223 10.99 -0.20 -8.38
N GLU A 224 10.27 0.90 -8.64
CA GLU A 224 10.82 2.04 -9.39
C GLU A 224 11.95 2.74 -8.64
N VAL A 225 11.92 2.77 -7.31
CA VAL A 225 12.94 3.44 -6.50
C VAL A 225 14.14 2.54 -6.21
N GLU A 226 13.98 1.20 -6.19
CA GLU A 226 15.09 0.24 -5.99
C GLU A 226 15.92 -0.02 -7.25
N ASN A 227 15.38 0.25 -8.45
CA ASN A 227 16.07 0.11 -9.71
C ASN A 227 16.82 1.38 -10.09
#